data_075c205cf40e3677bed0e3679ba93946
#
_entry.id   075c205cf40e3677bed0e3679ba93946
#
_cell.length_a   1.000
_cell.length_b   1.000
_cell.length_c   1.000
_cell.angle_alpha   90.00
_cell.angle_beta   90.00
_cell.angle_gamma   90.00
#
_symmetry.space_group_name_H-M   'P 1'
#
loop_
_entity.id
_entity.type
_entity.pdbx_description
1 polymer ?
#
loop_
_entity_poly.entity_id
_entity_poly.type
_entity_poly.pdbx_seq_one_letter_code
_entity_poly.pdbx_strand_id
1 'polypeptide(L)'
;MTNNLYLSSTRKQFNNLDDLPVYDRSLIDYRKYNQSIGHAGVKYSMAVQATRGCPYRCFYCDVYKTTLHHFRRSVDSVFDEVKAIADLGIKRIEFIDDIFNVKEKDFVAFFNKVIQHNLKVKFFFPTALKGDLLTKESIDTMIQGGAVGINLSLESASNRMQNVMRKNLNIQKFKENLEYICKAYPEAVTTLNSMHGFPTETEEEAMMTINFIKEMKWVHFPYLHVVRILPGTDLEKFALNHGVSRKAINESIDKSYHQVTPTLPFSRDFTEKCKLIFLKDYVLNKERLLKVLPVQMKHFTKDELNQKYSSYFPSKIKTLSDVLKIANIKDEELKIKCVNEKEIEVPNLYEKINTKFPTKVNNTNALKMLLINISTYFTKDRDVSEYDVLEPPLGLIALLSYLNHLFKEKINGKIIKTRVDFDSYEELNKLIDDFKPDIIGVSTMTFHKDFFHETIKNIRSHGYNKMIIAGGPHPTTSYQEVLKDKNIDLCIIGEGEATLAEIAKKCIDNGGKKLTFDEIKNINGIATLKNIEN
;
A
#
# COMPACT_ATOMS: atom_id res chain seq x y z
N MET A 1 -3.15 19.07 -28.11
CA MET A 1 -2.82 19.32 -26.68
C MET A 1 -1.39 18.93 -26.27
N THR A 2 -0.63 18.28 -27.13
CA THR A 2 0.72 17.76 -26.80
C THR A 2 1.83 18.80 -26.73
N ASN A 3 1.64 20.01 -27.28
CA ASN A 3 2.71 21.03 -27.37
C ASN A 3 2.93 21.86 -26.09
N ASN A 4 2.07 21.75 -25.08
CA ASN A 4 2.18 22.57 -23.86
C ASN A 4 2.62 21.75 -22.63
N LEU A 5 2.71 20.42 -22.73
CA LEU A 5 3.16 19.58 -21.62
C LEU A 5 4.68 19.70 -21.47
N TYR A 6 5.12 19.97 -20.26
CA TYR A 6 6.52 20.00 -19.87
C TYR A 6 6.81 18.88 -18.86
N LEU A 7 7.83 18.09 -19.12
CA LEU A 7 8.41 17.12 -18.22
C LEU A 7 9.87 17.50 -17.99
N SER A 8 10.24 17.77 -16.77
CA SER A 8 11.61 18.09 -16.40
C SER A 8 12.53 16.87 -16.43
N SER A 9 13.81 17.07 -16.19
CA SER A 9 14.79 15.98 -16.03
C SER A 9 14.37 15.06 -14.87
N THR A 10 14.94 13.84 -14.88
CA THR A 10 14.71 12.86 -13.83
C THR A 10 15.05 13.45 -12.46
N ARG A 11 14.17 13.22 -11.49
CA ARG A 11 14.35 13.68 -10.11
C ARG A 11 15.67 13.21 -9.50
N LYS A 12 16.17 13.98 -8.54
CA LYS A 12 17.27 13.56 -7.69
C LYS A 12 16.79 12.43 -6.78
N GLN A 13 17.45 11.29 -6.81
CA GLN A 13 17.23 10.18 -5.90
C GLN A 13 18.25 10.20 -4.76
N PHE A 14 17.83 9.70 -3.60
CA PHE A 14 18.76 9.45 -2.49
C PHE A 14 19.46 8.13 -2.73
N ASN A 15 20.78 8.17 -2.97
CA ASN A 15 21.59 6.96 -3.14
C ASN A 15 21.73 6.16 -1.82
N ASN A 16 21.65 6.86 -0.70
CA ASN A 16 21.63 6.29 0.64
C ASN A 16 20.34 6.71 1.35
N LEU A 17 19.49 5.77 1.69
CA LEU A 17 18.23 6.05 2.39
C LEU A 17 18.45 6.44 3.87
N ASP A 18 19.63 6.17 4.44
CA ASP A 18 19.98 6.61 5.79
C ASP A 18 20.23 8.11 5.88
N ASP A 19 20.39 8.81 4.75
CA ASP A 19 20.45 10.27 4.69
C ASP A 19 19.09 10.94 4.92
N LEU A 20 17.99 10.17 4.85
CA LEU A 20 16.66 10.64 5.18
C LEU A 20 16.46 10.67 6.70
N PRO A 21 15.79 11.70 7.23
CA PRO A 21 15.50 11.76 8.67
C PRO A 21 14.55 10.64 9.10
N VAL A 22 14.64 10.27 10.37
CA VAL A 22 13.63 9.41 11.01
C VAL A 22 12.26 10.08 10.86
N TYR A 23 11.25 9.28 10.53
CA TYR A 23 9.89 9.76 10.33
C TYR A 23 9.29 10.33 11.63
N ASP A 24 8.88 11.58 11.56
CA ASP A 24 8.19 12.25 12.67
C ASP A 24 6.75 11.72 12.76
N ARG A 25 6.53 10.82 13.69
CA ARG A 25 5.25 10.15 13.87
C ARG A 25 4.21 11.04 14.55
N SER A 26 4.58 12.21 15.07
CA SER A 26 3.66 13.19 15.66
C SER A 26 2.88 14.00 14.60
N LEU A 27 3.23 13.87 13.32
CA LEU A 27 2.58 14.58 12.22
C LEU A 27 1.14 14.13 11.95
N ILE A 28 0.73 13.02 12.53
CA ILE A 28 -0.65 12.51 12.48
C ILE A 28 -1.09 12.01 13.86
N ASP A 29 -2.39 11.94 14.07
CA ASP A 29 -2.96 11.33 15.27
C ASP A 29 -3.25 9.85 15.05
N TYR A 30 -2.35 8.98 15.50
CA TYR A 30 -2.46 7.53 15.37
C TYR A 30 -3.72 6.93 16.01
N ARG A 31 -4.38 7.61 16.96
CA ARG A 31 -5.64 7.15 17.57
C ARG A 31 -6.78 7.06 16.54
N LYS A 32 -6.71 7.86 15.48
CA LYS A 32 -7.70 7.86 14.38
C LYS A 32 -7.56 6.66 13.44
N TYR A 33 -6.43 5.93 13.51
CA TYR A 33 -6.11 4.79 12.63
C TYR A 33 -6.35 3.44 13.31
N ASN A 34 -7.40 3.34 14.10
CA ASN A 34 -7.77 2.12 14.82
C ASN A 34 -8.81 1.26 14.09
N GLN A 35 -9.21 1.64 12.89
CA GLN A 35 -10.15 0.89 12.07
C GLN A 35 -9.38 -0.02 11.11
N SER A 36 -9.83 -1.27 10.94
CA SER A 36 -9.34 -2.16 9.90
C SER A 36 -10.21 -2.01 8.67
N ILE A 37 -9.63 -1.64 7.55
CA ILE A 37 -10.29 -1.60 6.26
C ILE A 37 -9.45 -2.33 5.24
N GLY A 38 -10.12 -3.16 4.43
CA GLY A 38 -9.44 -4.02 3.47
C GLY A 38 -8.82 -5.27 4.10
N HIS A 39 -8.41 -6.20 3.26
CA HIS A 39 -7.92 -7.51 3.71
C HIS A 39 -6.47 -7.50 4.20
N ALA A 40 -5.70 -6.47 3.86
CA ALA A 40 -4.28 -6.37 4.24
C ALA A 40 -4.07 -5.71 5.61
N GLY A 41 -4.98 -4.85 6.06
CA GLY A 41 -4.82 -4.03 7.26
C GLY A 41 -4.58 -4.81 8.54
N VAL A 42 -3.72 -4.26 9.40
CA VAL A 42 -3.38 -4.76 10.74
C VAL A 42 -3.57 -3.64 11.75
N LYS A 43 -4.55 -3.78 12.64
CA LYS A 43 -4.89 -2.77 13.65
C LYS A 43 -3.75 -2.52 14.65
N TYR A 44 -3.66 -1.30 15.14
CA TYR A 44 -2.69 -0.89 16.16
C TYR A 44 -1.25 -1.21 15.78
N SER A 45 -0.96 -1.22 14.48
CA SER A 45 0.39 -1.38 13.95
C SER A 45 1.05 -0.05 13.64
N MET A 46 2.38 -0.08 13.50
CA MET A 46 3.13 0.98 12.85
C MET A 46 3.91 0.43 11.66
N ALA A 47 3.80 1.12 10.54
CA ALA A 47 4.53 0.77 9.34
C ALA A 47 5.98 1.23 9.38
N VAL A 48 6.87 0.38 8.85
CA VAL A 48 8.30 0.64 8.65
C VAL A 48 8.63 0.33 7.19
N GLN A 49 9.50 1.11 6.60
CA GLN A 49 10.03 0.90 5.26
C GLN A 49 11.55 0.77 5.31
N ALA A 50 12.06 -0.42 5.01
CA ALA A 50 13.48 -0.72 4.99
C ALA A 50 14.11 -0.52 3.62
N THR A 51 13.30 -0.65 2.55
CA THR A 51 13.73 -0.56 1.15
C THR A 51 12.78 0.31 0.35
N ARG A 52 13.24 0.87 -0.75
CA ARG A 52 12.41 1.55 -1.75
C ARG A 52 12.69 0.98 -3.13
N GLY A 53 11.64 0.73 -3.87
CA GLY A 53 11.69 0.16 -5.20
C GLY A 53 11.91 -1.34 -5.21
N CYS A 54 11.82 -1.92 -6.40
CA CYS A 54 11.97 -3.34 -6.65
C CYS A 54 12.92 -3.56 -7.83
N PRO A 55 13.93 -4.46 -7.73
CA PRO A 55 14.87 -4.71 -8.84
C PRO A 55 14.23 -5.51 -9.98
N TYR A 56 13.04 -6.08 -9.75
CA TYR A 56 12.32 -6.86 -10.75
C TYR A 56 11.46 -5.97 -11.64
N ARG A 57 11.17 -6.44 -12.85
CA ARG A 57 10.40 -5.71 -13.87
C ARG A 57 9.20 -6.53 -14.33
N CYS A 58 8.41 -7.01 -13.37
CA CYS A 58 7.17 -7.70 -13.66
C CYS A 58 6.28 -6.80 -14.52
N PHE A 59 5.76 -7.30 -15.64
CA PHE A 59 5.12 -6.47 -16.66
C PHE A 59 3.79 -5.84 -16.20
N TYR A 60 3.15 -6.41 -15.17
CA TYR A 60 1.91 -5.91 -14.58
C TYR A 60 2.13 -4.87 -13.48
N CYS A 61 3.35 -4.73 -13.00
CA CYS A 61 3.71 -3.87 -11.87
C CYS A 61 4.26 -2.53 -12.35
N ASP A 62 3.95 -1.45 -11.66
CA ASP A 62 4.42 -0.10 -11.95
C ASP A 62 5.54 0.40 -11.02
N VAL A 63 5.91 -0.38 -9.99
CA VAL A 63 6.92 0.01 -8.99
C VAL A 63 8.24 0.43 -9.65
N TYR A 64 8.72 -0.29 -10.66
CA TYR A 64 9.97 0.08 -11.35
C TYR A 64 9.87 1.40 -12.15
N LYS A 65 8.67 1.95 -12.35
CA LYS A 65 8.42 3.26 -12.97
C LYS A 65 8.30 4.37 -11.93
N THR A 66 7.81 4.03 -10.76
CA THR A 66 7.66 4.98 -9.65
C THR A 66 8.99 5.15 -8.91
N THR A 67 9.74 4.07 -8.71
CA THR A 67 11.07 4.09 -8.09
C THR A 67 12.08 3.41 -9.01
N LEU A 68 12.97 4.20 -9.64
CA LEU A 68 13.83 3.76 -10.74
C LEU A 68 14.86 2.70 -10.35
N HIS A 69 15.25 2.64 -9.08
CA HIS A 69 16.25 1.72 -8.54
C HIS A 69 15.76 1.10 -7.22
N HIS A 70 16.42 0.03 -6.80
CA HIS A 70 16.20 -0.56 -5.49
C HIS A 70 17.25 -0.04 -4.51
N PHE A 71 16.79 0.68 -3.50
CA PHE A 71 17.63 1.21 -2.42
C PHE A 71 17.25 0.57 -1.10
N ARG A 72 18.23 0.47 -0.21
CA ARG A 72 18.04 -0.13 1.11
C ARG A 72 18.66 0.76 2.19
N ARG A 73 17.98 0.89 3.31
CA ARG A 73 18.53 1.43 4.56
C ARG A 73 19.50 0.42 5.17
N SER A 74 20.45 0.88 5.95
CA SER A 74 21.30 -0.01 6.75
C SER A 74 20.46 -0.82 7.73
N VAL A 75 20.96 -2.00 8.11
CA VAL A 75 20.31 -2.86 9.11
C VAL A 75 20.15 -2.12 10.43
N ASP A 76 21.15 -1.32 10.81
CA ASP A 76 21.14 -0.54 12.04
C ASP A 76 20.05 0.53 12.02
N SER A 77 19.94 1.29 10.94
CA SER A 77 18.91 2.32 10.78
C SER A 77 17.49 1.75 10.89
N VAL A 78 17.23 0.61 10.24
CA VAL A 78 15.92 -0.07 10.31
C VAL A 78 15.66 -0.61 11.71
N PHE A 79 16.67 -1.22 12.33
CA PHE A 79 16.55 -1.76 13.69
C PHE A 79 16.28 -0.67 14.72
N ASP A 80 16.98 0.46 14.64
CA ASP A 80 16.81 1.58 15.56
C ASP A 80 15.39 2.18 15.47
N GLU A 81 14.83 2.28 14.26
CA GLU A 81 13.43 2.70 14.09
C GLU A 81 12.46 1.68 14.69
N VAL A 82 12.64 0.39 14.42
CA VAL A 82 11.82 -0.68 14.98
C VAL A 82 11.89 -0.69 16.50
N LYS A 83 13.09 -0.54 17.06
CA LYS A 83 13.29 -0.43 18.51
C LYS A 83 12.59 0.80 19.09
N ALA A 84 12.71 1.93 18.43
CA ALA A 84 12.06 3.16 18.84
C ALA A 84 10.52 3.05 18.84
N ILE A 85 9.94 2.31 17.88
CA ILE A 85 8.51 1.99 17.84
C ILE A 85 8.13 1.04 18.98
N ALA A 86 8.92 0.01 19.21
CA ALA A 86 8.71 -0.94 20.31
C ALA A 86 8.75 -0.25 21.69
N ASP A 87 9.67 0.71 21.88
CA ASP A 87 9.82 1.50 23.12
C ASP A 87 8.57 2.39 23.39
N LEU A 88 7.78 2.75 22.36
CA LEU A 88 6.48 3.40 22.54
C LEU A 88 5.41 2.43 23.09
N GLY A 89 5.69 1.13 23.10
CA GLY A 89 4.78 0.06 23.50
C GLY A 89 4.02 -0.59 22.34
N ILE A 90 4.30 -0.22 21.09
CA ILE A 90 3.72 -0.85 19.90
C ILE A 90 4.20 -2.30 19.81
N LYS A 91 3.24 -3.22 19.65
CA LYS A 91 3.50 -4.67 19.60
C LYS A 91 3.44 -5.24 18.18
N ARG A 92 2.95 -4.48 17.22
CA ARG A 92 2.68 -4.91 15.84
C ARG A 92 3.36 -3.95 14.87
N ILE A 93 4.24 -4.47 14.02
CA ILE A 93 5.00 -3.69 13.03
C ILE A 93 4.77 -4.29 11.66
N GLU A 94 4.49 -3.44 10.68
CA GLU A 94 4.31 -3.82 9.30
C GLU A 94 5.47 -3.34 8.45
N PHE A 95 6.10 -4.26 7.71
CA PHE A 95 7.03 -3.88 6.65
C PHE A 95 6.27 -3.67 5.35
N ILE A 96 6.25 -2.41 4.87
CA ILE A 96 5.51 -1.99 3.68
C ILE A 96 6.43 -1.78 2.46
N ASP A 97 7.53 -2.49 2.43
CA ASP A 97 8.50 -2.48 1.35
C ASP A 97 7.92 -3.02 0.05
N ASP A 98 8.31 -2.51 -1.10
CA ASP A 98 8.00 -3.12 -2.39
C ASP A 98 8.56 -4.55 -2.48
N ILE A 99 9.72 -4.78 -1.84
CA ILE A 99 10.32 -6.08 -1.63
C ILE A 99 11.41 -6.01 -0.55
N PHE A 100 11.23 -6.68 0.58
CA PHE A 100 12.15 -6.60 1.71
C PHE A 100 13.31 -7.61 1.66
N ASN A 101 13.08 -8.81 1.10
CA ASN A 101 14.00 -9.96 1.19
C ASN A 101 14.91 -10.16 -0.02
N VAL A 102 15.21 -9.11 -0.80
CA VAL A 102 16.12 -9.22 -1.96
C VAL A 102 17.55 -9.59 -1.55
N LYS A 103 18.03 -8.99 -0.47
CA LYS A 103 19.38 -9.22 0.06
C LYS A 103 19.29 -10.02 1.34
N GLU A 104 19.41 -11.34 1.21
CA GLU A 104 19.23 -12.30 2.31
C GLU A 104 20.11 -11.98 3.52
N LYS A 105 21.39 -11.67 3.31
CA LYS A 105 22.33 -11.32 4.39
C LYS A 105 21.80 -10.21 5.29
N ASP A 106 21.24 -9.14 4.72
CA ASP A 106 20.74 -8.00 5.48
C ASP A 106 19.39 -8.35 6.14
N PHE A 107 18.58 -9.16 5.45
CA PHE A 107 17.31 -9.67 6.00
C PHE A 107 17.55 -10.51 7.26
N VAL A 108 18.45 -11.48 7.19
CA VAL A 108 18.84 -12.34 8.32
C VAL A 108 19.50 -11.51 9.43
N ALA A 109 20.41 -10.58 9.07
CA ALA A 109 21.09 -9.73 10.05
C ALA A 109 20.10 -8.85 10.84
N PHE A 110 19.06 -8.33 10.20
CA PHE A 110 18.00 -7.56 10.88
C PHE A 110 17.29 -8.43 11.94
N PHE A 111 16.82 -9.62 11.58
CA PHE A 111 16.12 -10.48 12.54
C PHE A 111 17.03 -11.02 13.64
N ASN A 112 18.29 -11.28 13.34
CA ASN A 112 19.29 -11.63 14.36
C ASN A 112 19.44 -10.50 15.40
N LYS A 113 19.44 -9.23 14.98
CA LYS A 113 19.44 -8.09 15.92
C LYS A 113 18.17 -8.06 16.78
N VAL A 114 17.00 -8.30 16.18
CA VAL A 114 15.72 -8.38 16.92
C VAL A 114 15.78 -9.46 17.99
N ILE A 115 16.31 -10.65 17.66
CA ILE A 115 16.48 -11.78 18.57
C ILE A 115 17.47 -11.42 19.70
N GLN A 116 18.66 -10.90 19.35
CA GLN A 116 19.70 -10.53 20.30
C GLN A 116 19.23 -9.50 21.34
N HIS A 117 18.41 -8.54 20.90
CA HIS A 117 17.85 -7.51 21.80
C HIS A 117 16.53 -7.92 22.44
N ASN A 118 16.07 -9.15 22.19
CA ASN A 118 14.83 -9.72 22.76
C ASN A 118 13.61 -8.81 22.59
N LEU A 119 13.48 -8.15 21.43
CA LEU A 119 12.34 -7.28 21.15
C LEU A 119 11.03 -8.10 21.09
N LYS A 120 10.02 -7.69 21.86
CA LYS A 120 8.73 -8.39 21.96
C LYS A 120 7.70 -7.76 21.01
N VAL A 121 7.97 -7.82 19.72
CA VAL A 121 7.10 -7.31 18.65
C VAL A 121 6.73 -8.42 17.67
N LYS A 122 5.59 -8.25 16.99
CA LYS A 122 5.11 -9.14 15.93
C LYS A 122 5.27 -8.41 14.60
N PHE A 123 5.90 -9.07 13.63
CA PHE A 123 6.09 -8.51 12.28
C PHE A 123 5.08 -9.09 11.30
N PHE A 124 4.57 -8.19 10.46
CA PHE A 124 3.63 -8.49 9.37
C PHE A 124 4.20 -7.96 8.06
N PHE A 125 3.99 -8.70 6.99
CA PHE A 125 4.43 -8.33 5.64
C PHE A 125 3.20 -8.23 4.73
N PRO A 126 2.44 -7.12 4.77
CA PRO A 126 1.24 -6.95 3.94
C PRO A 126 1.59 -6.91 2.45
N THR A 127 2.73 -6.33 2.10
CA THR A 127 3.36 -6.44 0.79
C THR A 127 4.19 -7.74 0.75
N ALA A 128 4.04 -8.53 -0.30
CA ALA A 128 4.56 -9.88 -0.30
C ALA A 128 6.09 -9.96 -0.34
N LEU A 129 6.64 -10.93 0.41
CA LEU A 129 8.01 -11.41 0.22
C LEU A 129 8.11 -12.25 -1.07
N LYS A 130 9.27 -12.24 -1.71
CA LYS A 130 9.56 -13.13 -2.84
C LYS A 130 9.96 -14.51 -2.30
N GLY A 131 9.03 -15.47 -2.34
CA GLY A 131 9.12 -16.73 -1.62
C GLY A 131 10.23 -17.66 -2.09
N ASP A 132 10.63 -17.59 -3.37
CA ASP A 132 11.74 -18.37 -3.92
C ASP A 132 13.13 -17.82 -3.56
N LEU A 133 13.22 -16.62 -3.01
CA LEU A 133 14.45 -16.08 -2.43
C LEU A 133 14.69 -16.54 -1.00
N LEU A 134 13.66 -16.98 -0.29
CA LEU A 134 13.80 -17.48 1.07
C LEU A 134 14.65 -18.75 1.11
N THR A 135 15.37 -18.92 2.20
CA THR A 135 16.08 -20.14 2.58
C THR A 135 15.55 -20.62 3.93
N LYS A 136 15.89 -21.84 4.34
CA LYS A 136 15.52 -22.31 5.68
C LYS A 136 16.06 -21.39 6.76
N GLU A 137 17.32 -20.93 6.64
CA GLU A 137 17.93 -19.99 7.58
C GLU A 137 17.13 -18.69 7.69
N SER A 138 16.77 -18.07 6.56
CA SER A 138 16.02 -16.83 6.56
C SER A 138 14.59 -17.01 7.10
N ILE A 139 13.95 -18.15 6.82
CA ILE A 139 12.63 -18.51 7.37
C ILE A 139 12.73 -18.70 8.90
N ASP A 140 13.65 -19.51 9.36
CA ASP A 140 13.82 -19.80 10.79
C ASP A 140 14.13 -18.52 11.57
N THR A 141 15.06 -17.72 11.06
CA THR A 141 15.48 -16.48 11.72
C THR A 141 14.36 -15.44 11.77
N MET A 142 13.60 -15.25 10.68
CA MET A 142 12.50 -14.27 10.70
C MET A 142 11.37 -14.68 11.66
N ILE A 143 11.03 -15.96 11.72
CA ILE A 143 9.96 -16.44 12.62
C ILE A 143 10.43 -16.38 14.08
N GLN A 144 11.66 -16.78 14.39
CA GLN A 144 12.25 -16.62 15.72
C GLN A 144 12.33 -15.14 16.14
N GLY A 145 12.57 -14.26 15.18
CA GLY A 145 12.56 -12.80 15.36
C GLY A 145 11.17 -12.18 15.47
N GLY A 146 10.09 -12.97 15.43
CA GLY A 146 8.73 -12.49 15.67
C GLY A 146 7.90 -12.26 14.40
N ALA A 147 8.30 -12.75 13.23
CA ALA A 147 7.46 -12.72 12.03
C ALA A 147 6.23 -13.63 12.22
N VAL A 148 5.04 -13.04 12.09
CA VAL A 148 3.76 -13.70 12.29
C VAL A 148 2.93 -13.72 11.01
N GLY A 149 2.82 -12.60 10.30
CA GLY A 149 2.05 -12.49 9.08
C GLY A 149 2.98 -12.55 7.86
N ILE A 150 3.09 -13.69 7.21
CA ILE A 150 4.01 -13.94 6.09
C ILE A 150 3.21 -14.01 4.80
N ASN A 151 3.33 -12.98 3.97
CA ASN A 151 2.66 -12.90 2.69
C ASN A 151 3.64 -13.24 1.56
N LEU A 152 3.26 -14.17 0.69
CA LEU A 152 4.05 -14.65 -0.45
C LEU A 152 3.25 -14.52 -1.74
N SER A 153 3.87 -14.05 -2.81
CA SER A 153 3.23 -13.86 -4.12
C SER A 153 3.73 -14.87 -5.15
N LEU A 154 2.87 -15.82 -5.49
CA LEU A 154 3.06 -16.77 -6.58
C LEU A 154 2.69 -16.14 -7.93
N GLU A 155 1.54 -15.52 -8.01
CA GLU A 155 0.77 -15.05 -9.15
C GLU A 155 0.24 -16.20 -10.02
N SER A 156 1.10 -16.97 -10.70
CA SER A 156 0.71 -18.12 -11.51
C SER A 156 1.62 -19.31 -11.26
N ALA A 157 1.05 -20.51 -11.29
CA ALA A 157 1.80 -21.77 -11.24
C ALA A 157 2.24 -22.27 -12.63
N SER A 158 1.95 -21.52 -13.71
CA SER A 158 2.44 -21.82 -15.06
C SER A 158 3.82 -21.23 -15.29
N ASN A 159 4.81 -22.05 -15.65
CA ASN A 159 6.14 -21.58 -16.05
C ASN A 159 6.08 -20.61 -17.25
N ARG A 160 5.19 -20.88 -18.22
CA ARG A 160 5.00 -19.98 -19.36
C ARG A 160 4.51 -18.61 -18.89
N MET A 161 3.51 -18.59 -18.01
CA MET A 161 2.99 -17.32 -17.47
C MET A 161 4.03 -16.59 -16.60
N GLN A 162 4.84 -17.29 -15.82
CA GLN A 162 5.97 -16.67 -15.08
C GLN A 162 6.95 -15.93 -16.02
N ASN A 163 7.23 -16.53 -17.19
CA ASN A 163 8.08 -15.90 -18.20
C ASN A 163 7.38 -14.71 -18.88
N VAL A 164 6.11 -14.87 -19.28
CA VAL A 164 5.31 -13.79 -19.89
C VAL A 164 5.24 -12.59 -18.93
N MET A 165 4.97 -12.83 -17.66
CA MET A 165 4.93 -11.81 -16.62
C MET A 165 6.28 -11.20 -16.28
N ARG A 166 7.39 -11.81 -16.71
CA ARG A 166 8.75 -11.41 -16.29
C ARG A 166 8.96 -11.46 -14.76
N LYS A 167 8.15 -12.24 -14.04
CA LYS A 167 8.33 -12.43 -12.59
C LYS A 167 9.48 -13.41 -12.32
N ASN A 168 9.68 -14.38 -13.20
CA ASN A 168 10.78 -15.35 -13.17
C ASN A 168 10.93 -16.01 -11.79
N LEU A 169 9.81 -16.40 -11.19
CA LEU A 169 9.80 -17.07 -9.90
C LEU A 169 10.11 -18.56 -10.09
N ASN A 170 10.99 -19.10 -9.28
CA ASN A 170 11.20 -20.55 -9.22
C ASN A 170 10.06 -21.19 -8.43
N ILE A 171 9.07 -21.75 -9.17
CA ILE A 171 7.84 -22.33 -8.60
C ILE A 171 8.15 -23.47 -7.63
N GLN A 172 9.11 -24.35 -7.98
CA GLN A 172 9.46 -25.50 -7.14
C GLN A 172 10.05 -25.06 -5.80
N LYS A 173 11.03 -24.16 -5.82
CA LYS A 173 11.64 -23.62 -4.59
C LYS A 173 10.61 -22.81 -3.75
N PHE A 174 9.74 -22.06 -4.42
CA PHE A 174 8.63 -21.37 -3.76
C PHE A 174 7.72 -22.35 -3.03
N LYS A 175 7.34 -23.45 -3.69
CA LYS A 175 6.51 -24.51 -3.10
C LYS A 175 7.18 -25.12 -1.87
N GLU A 176 8.44 -25.51 -1.99
CA GLU A 176 9.23 -26.10 -0.91
C GLU A 176 9.31 -25.18 0.32
N ASN A 177 9.56 -23.88 0.10
CA ASN A 177 9.63 -22.90 1.17
C ASN A 177 8.27 -22.67 1.83
N LEU A 178 7.17 -22.55 1.05
CA LEU A 178 5.83 -22.40 1.59
C LEU A 178 5.40 -23.64 2.40
N GLU A 179 5.67 -24.84 1.89
CA GLU A 179 5.42 -26.08 2.62
C GLU A 179 6.24 -26.15 3.92
N TYR A 180 7.51 -25.74 3.87
CA TYR A 180 8.36 -25.69 5.05
C TYR A 180 7.77 -24.78 6.13
N ILE A 181 7.36 -23.56 5.77
CA ILE A 181 6.73 -22.63 6.70
C ILE A 181 5.47 -23.27 7.31
N CYS A 182 4.57 -23.81 6.48
CA CYS A 182 3.31 -24.39 6.97
C CYS A 182 3.49 -25.63 7.86
N LYS A 183 4.56 -26.42 7.66
CA LYS A 183 4.85 -27.65 8.42
C LYS A 183 5.66 -27.39 9.68
N ALA A 184 6.75 -26.62 9.57
CA ALA A 184 7.65 -26.34 10.68
C ALA A 184 7.10 -25.26 11.64
N TYR A 185 6.32 -24.34 11.12
CA TYR A 185 5.82 -23.17 11.85
C TYR A 185 4.30 -22.99 11.69
N PRO A 186 3.48 -23.95 12.15
CA PRO A 186 2.02 -23.91 11.96
C PRO A 186 1.34 -22.74 12.66
N GLU A 187 2.03 -22.05 13.57
CA GLU A 187 1.54 -20.85 14.27
C GLU A 187 1.82 -19.53 13.48
N ALA A 188 2.60 -19.60 12.39
CA ALA A 188 2.81 -18.45 11.52
C ALA A 188 1.67 -18.35 10.50
N VAL A 189 1.06 -17.17 10.40
CA VAL A 189 -0.04 -16.92 9.46
C VAL A 189 0.51 -16.65 8.08
N THR A 190 0.28 -17.59 7.16
CA THR A 190 0.70 -17.48 5.77
C THR A 190 -0.41 -16.91 4.89
N THR A 191 -0.05 -15.97 4.02
CA THR A 191 -0.91 -15.48 2.93
C THR A 191 -0.27 -15.85 1.59
N LEU A 192 -1.08 -16.34 0.66
CA LEU A 192 -0.65 -16.68 -0.70
C LEU A 192 -1.44 -15.84 -1.70
N ASN A 193 -0.76 -14.93 -2.38
CA ASN A 193 -1.36 -14.17 -3.46
C ASN A 193 -1.14 -14.86 -4.79
N SER A 194 -2.21 -14.98 -5.56
CA SER A 194 -2.23 -15.48 -6.92
C SER A 194 -3.13 -14.63 -7.78
N MET A 195 -2.85 -14.59 -9.07
CA MET A 195 -3.64 -13.87 -10.06
C MET A 195 -3.99 -14.78 -11.24
N HIS A 196 -5.13 -14.51 -11.87
CA HIS A 196 -5.52 -15.11 -13.14
C HIS A 196 -6.19 -14.09 -14.04
N GLY A 197 -6.35 -14.45 -15.32
CA GLY A 197 -6.98 -13.57 -16.29
C GLY A 197 -6.01 -12.66 -17.02
N PHE A 198 -4.74 -13.02 -17.06
CA PHE A 198 -3.77 -12.33 -17.92
C PHE A 198 -4.12 -12.52 -19.40
N PRO A 199 -3.95 -11.51 -20.25
CA PRO A 199 -4.06 -11.71 -21.69
C PRO A 199 -3.15 -12.88 -22.13
N THR A 200 -3.69 -13.80 -22.97
CA THR A 200 -3.05 -15.04 -23.42
C THR A 200 -2.94 -16.18 -22.40
N GLU A 201 -3.36 -16.01 -21.16
CA GLU A 201 -3.45 -17.12 -20.20
C GLU A 201 -4.52 -18.12 -20.65
N THR A 202 -4.22 -19.42 -20.60
CA THR A 202 -5.17 -20.47 -20.94
C THR A 202 -5.94 -20.96 -19.71
N GLU A 203 -7.07 -21.63 -19.94
CA GLU A 203 -7.88 -22.24 -18.88
C GLU A 203 -7.09 -23.29 -18.09
N GLU A 204 -6.23 -24.07 -18.78
CA GLU A 204 -5.33 -25.04 -18.17
C GLU A 204 -4.33 -24.38 -17.23
N GLU A 205 -3.75 -23.24 -17.63
CA GLU A 205 -2.79 -22.50 -16.80
C GLU A 205 -3.43 -21.89 -15.57
N ALA A 206 -4.65 -21.36 -15.71
CA ALA A 206 -5.42 -20.90 -14.56
C ALA A 206 -5.73 -22.06 -13.59
N MET A 207 -6.10 -23.24 -14.13
CA MET A 207 -6.31 -24.43 -13.32
C MET A 207 -5.03 -24.96 -12.65
N MET A 208 -3.85 -24.84 -13.28
CA MET A 208 -2.57 -25.14 -12.61
C MET A 208 -2.40 -24.30 -11.34
N THR A 209 -2.73 -23.00 -11.40
CA THR A 209 -2.65 -22.10 -10.24
C THR A 209 -3.65 -22.51 -9.14
N ILE A 210 -4.88 -22.84 -9.49
CA ILE A 210 -5.89 -23.32 -8.55
C ILE A 210 -5.45 -24.63 -7.89
N ASN A 211 -4.92 -25.56 -8.68
CA ASN A 211 -4.43 -26.84 -8.15
C ASN A 211 -3.25 -26.65 -7.20
N PHE A 212 -2.32 -25.75 -7.54
CA PHE A 212 -1.23 -25.37 -6.64
C PHE A 212 -1.77 -24.86 -5.30
N ILE A 213 -2.75 -23.94 -5.31
CA ILE A 213 -3.39 -23.43 -4.08
C ILE A 213 -4.00 -24.59 -3.28
N LYS A 214 -4.69 -25.52 -3.93
CA LYS A 214 -5.31 -26.69 -3.27
C LYS A 214 -4.27 -27.62 -2.64
N GLU A 215 -3.13 -27.81 -3.28
CA GLU A 215 -2.02 -28.59 -2.72
C GLU A 215 -1.44 -27.94 -1.46
N MET A 216 -1.40 -26.61 -1.42
CA MET A 216 -0.96 -25.83 -0.25
C MET A 216 -2.08 -25.75 0.81
N LYS A 217 -2.59 -26.90 1.24
CA LYS A 217 -3.80 -27.06 2.06
C LYS A 217 -3.84 -26.18 3.31
N TRP A 218 -2.68 -25.87 3.91
CA TRP A 218 -2.59 -25.20 5.21
C TRP A 218 -2.25 -23.72 5.15
N VAL A 219 -2.25 -23.12 3.95
CA VAL A 219 -2.16 -21.66 3.81
C VAL A 219 -3.36 -21.00 4.48
N HIS A 220 -3.13 -19.98 5.29
CA HIS A 220 -4.16 -19.34 6.09
C HIS A 220 -5.09 -18.46 5.25
N PHE A 221 -4.52 -17.58 4.41
CA PHE A 221 -5.25 -16.67 3.54
C PHE A 221 -4.79 -16.85 2.09
N PRO A 222 -5.41 -17.73 1.30
CA PRO A 222 -5.18 -17.81 -0.13
C PRO A 222 -5.99 -16.71 -0.83
N TYR A 223 -5.39 -15.97 -1.73
CA TYR A 223 -6.09 -15.02 -2.61
C TYR A 223 -5.88 -15.39 -4.07
N LEU A 224 -6.96 -15.37 -4.83
CA LEU A 224 -6.96 -15.54 -6.28
C LEU A 224 -7.61 -14.31 -6.90
N HIS A 225 -6.80 -13.35 -7.28
CA HIS A 225 -7.23 -12.09 -7.82
C HIS A 225 -7.44 -12.17 -9.34
N VAL A 226 -8.43 -11.45 -9.84
CA VAL A 226 -8.54 -11.21 -11.29
C VAL A 226 -7.60 -10.05 -11.64
N VAL A 227 -6.74 -10.26 -12.64
CA VAL A 227 -5.74 -9.26 -13.02
C VAL A 227 -6.40 -7.94 -13.42
N ARG A 228 -5.82 -6.83 -12.96
CA ARG A 228 -6.16 -5.47 -13.38
C ARG A 228 -5.05 -4.93 -14.26
N ILE A 229 -5.44 -4.38 -15.39
CA ILE A 229 -4.50 -3.80 -16.35
C ILE A 229 -4.37 -2.32 -16.00
N LEU A 230 -3.34 -1.98 -15.23
CA LEU A 230 -3.12 -0.60 -14.79
C LEU A 230 -2.52 0.25 -15.92
N PRO A 231 -2.94 1.52 -16.06
CA PRO A 231 -2.40 2.45 -17.03
C PRO A 231 -0.88 2.63 -16.87
N GLY A 232 -0.20 2.75 -17.99
CA GLY A 232 1.24 2.97 -18.02
C GLY A 232 2.09 1.71 -17.80
N THR A 233 1.52 0.56 -17.42
CA THR A 233 2.26 -0.71 -17.28
C THR A 233 2.61 -1.33 -18.63
N ASP A 234 3.59 -2.24 -18.65
CA ASP A 234 3.88 -3.00 -19.87
C ASP A 234 2.76 -4.00 -20.18
N LEU A 235 2.00 -4.43 -19.16
CA LEU A 235 0.80 -5.25 -19.34
C LEU A 235 -0.28 -4.52 -20.16
N GLU A 236 -0.43 -3.20 -19.98
CA GLU A 236 -1.38 -2.43 -20.79
C GLU A 236 -1.04 -2.50 -22.28
N LYS A 237 0.24 -2.29 -22.64
CA LYS A 237 0.72 -2.40 -24.01
C LYS A 237 0.53 -3.83 -24.55
N PHE A 238 0.86 -4.82 -23.72
CA PHE A 238 0.70 -6.22 -24.08
C PHE A 238 -0.77 -6.56 -24.34
N ALA A 239 -1.69 -6.13 -23.48
CA ALA A 239 -3.11 -6.36 -23.62
C ALA A 239 -3.69 -5.74 -24.91
N LEU A 240 -3.34 -4.49 -25.20
CA LEU A 240 -3.75 -3.80 -26.41
C LEU A 240 -3.27 -4.54 -27.68
N ASN A 241 -2.02 -5.02 -27.68
CA ASN A 241 -1.44 -5.78 -28.79
C ASN A 241 -2.10 -7.17 -28.98
N HIS A 242 -2.78 -7.68 -27.95
CA HIS A 242 -3.53 -8.95 -27.99
C HIS A 242 -5.05 -8.76 -28.08
N GLY A 243 -5.51 -7.59 -28.55
CA GLY A 243 -6.91 -7.34 -28.90
C GLY A 243 -7.80 -6.90 -27.74
N VAL A 244 -7.27 -6.69 -26.53
CA VAL A 244 -8.04 -6.11 -25.43
C VAL A 244 -8.25 -4.62 -25.71
N SER A 245 -9.53 -4.19 -25.77
CA SER A 245 -9.83 -2.79 -26.07
C SER A 245 -9.50 -1.84 -24.92
N ARG A 246 -9.17 -0.58 -25.25
CA ARG A 246 -8.97 0.49 -24.25
C ARG A 246 -10.20 0.65 -23.34
N LYS A 247 -11.39 0.52 -23.90
CA LYS A 247 -12.64 0.59 -23.15
C LYS A 247 -12.71 -0.52 -22.08
N ALA A 248 -12.43 -1.77 -22.47
CA ALA A 248 -12.42 -2.90 -21.55
C ALA A 248 -11.40 -2.72 -20.41
N ILE A 249 -10.20 -2.20 -20.72
CA ILE A 249 -9.18 -1.88 -19.71
C ILE A 249 -9.71 -0.86 -18.71
N ASN A 250 -10.27 0.26 -19.18
CA ASN A 250 -10.79 1.30 -18.30
C ASN A 250 -11.95 0.78 -17.42
N GLU A 251 -12.86 0.02 -17.97
CA GLU A 251 -13.96 -0.59 -17.22
C GLU A 251 -13.50 -1.62 -16.18
N SER A 252 -12.31 -2.21 -16.34
CA SER A 252 -11.77 -3.19 -15.41
C SER A 252 -11.18 -2.55 -14.16
N ILE A 253 -10.70 -1.31 -14.23
CA ILE A 253 -9.98 -0.63 -13.13
C ILE A 253 -10.87 -0.46 -11.90
N ASP A 254 -12.13 -0.10 -12.09
CA ASP A 254 -13.08 0.16 -11.00
C ASP A 254 -13.74 -1.11 -10.43
N LYS A 255 -13.40 -2.29 -10.97
CA LYS A 255 -13.92 -3.58 -10.49
C LYS A 255 -13.08 -4.12 -9.35
N SER A 256 -13.71 -4.74 -8.37
CA SER A 256 -13.02 -5.45 -7.30
C SER A 256 -12.16 -6.61 -7.83
N TYR A 257 -11.10 -6.99 -7.11
CA TYR A 257 -10.17 -8.06 -7.49
C TYR A 257 -10.84 -9.42 -7.76
N HIS A 258 -12.05 -9.63 -7.26
CA HIS A 258 -12.81 -10.87 -7.43
C HIS A 258 -13.95 -10.76 -8.44
N GLN A 259 -14.16 -9.58 -9.04
CA GLN A 259 -15.21 -9.39 -10.02
C GLN A 259 -14.73 -9.78 -11.42
N VAL A 260 -15.64 -10.41 -12.18
CA VAL A 260 -15.43 -10.65 -13.60
C VAL A 260 -15.25 -9.32 -14.33
N THR A 261 -14.24 -9.24 -15.18
CA THR A 261 -13.93 -8.06 -15.97
C THR A 261 -14.01 -8.35 -17.45
N PRO A 262 -14.25 -7.34 -18.29
CA PRO A 262 -14.27 -7.50 -19.75
C PRO A 262 -12.88 -7.84 -20.33
N THR A 263 -11.82 -7.82 -19.52
CA THR A 263 -10.45 -8.17 -19.93
C THR A 263 -10.11 -9.65 -19.73
N LEU A 264 -10.99 -10.44 -19.11
CA LEU A 264 -10.76 -11.87 -18.89
C LEU A 264 -10.72 -12.65 -20.21
N PRO A 265 -9.70 -13.48 -20.46
CA PRO A 265 -9.59 -14.30 -21.66
C PRO A 265 -10.43 -15.58 -21.59
N PHE A 266 -11.12 -15.83 -20.48
CA PHE A 266 -11.84 -17.07 -20.20
C PHE A 266 -13.32 -16.99 -20.53
N SER A 267 -13.92 -18.16 -20.82
CA SER A 267 -15.37 -18.29 -20.90
C SER A 267 -16.03 -17.98 -19.55
N ARG A 268 -17.30 -17.57 -19.59
CA ARG A 268 -18.07 -17.32 -18.36
C ARG A 268 -18.20 -18.59 -17.51
N ASP A 269 -18.49 -19.71 -18.14
CA ASP A 269 -18.67 -21.01 -17.48
C ASP A 269 -17.39 -21.45 -16.76
N PHE A 270 -16.24 -21.28 -17.43
CA PHE A 270 -14.95 -21.57 -16.81
C PHE A 270 -14.70 -20.66 -15.60
N THR A 271 -14.94 -19.35 -15.73
CA THR A 271 -14.75 -18.38 -14.64
C THR A 271 -15.61 -18.71 -13.42
N GLU A 272 -16.88 -19.06 -13.63
CA GLU A 272 -17.78 -19.47 -12.56
C GLU A 272 -17.32 -20.78 -11.90
N LYS A 273 -16.88 -21.75 -12.69
CA LYS A 273 -16.31 -23.02 -12.19
C LYS A 273 -15.06 -22.79 -11.35
N CYS A 274 -14.10 -21.99 -11.81
CA CYS A 274 -12.89 -21.64 -11.06
C CYS A 274 -13.23 -21.01 -9.71
N LYS A 275 -14.12 -20.02 -9.71
CA LYS A 275 -14.57 -19.34 -8.51
C LYS A 275 -15.23 -20.32 -7.53
N LEU A 276 -16.05 -21.23 -8.02
CA LEU A 276 -16.73 -22.22 -7.18
C LEU A 276 -15.71 -23.17 -6.54
N ILE A 277 -14.76 -23.71 -7.31
CA ILE A 277 -13.69 -24.59 -6.80
C ILE A 277 -12.87 -23.86 -5.73
N PHE A 278 -12.42 -22.64 -6.03
CA PHE A 278 -11.59 -21.87 -5.10
C PHE A 278 -12.33 -21.57 -3.80
N LEU A 279 -13.55 -21.04 -3.90
CA LEU A 279 -14.29 -20.59 -2.71
C LEU A 279 -14.86 -21.74 -1.90
N LYS A 280 -15.55 -22.68 -2.55
CA LYS A 280 -16.27 -23.77 -1.88
C LYS A 280 -15.33 -24.89 -1.42
N ASP A 281 -14.48 -25.36 -2.33
CA ASP A 281 -13.68 -26.55 -2.07
C ASP A 281 -12.42 -26.24 -1.26
N TYR A 282 -11.95 -24.96 -1.26
CA TYR A 282 -10.75 -24.58 -0.53
C TYR A 282 -11.02 -23.54 0.55
N VAL A 283 -11.48 -22.32 0.25
CA VAL A 283 -11.62 -21.24 1.26
C VAL A 283 -12.57 -21.66 2.38
N LEU A 284 -13.74 -22.23 2.04
CA LEU A 284 -14.78 -22.65 2.97
C LEU A 284 -14.67 -24.14 3.39
N ASN A 285 -13.57 -24.81 3.08
CA ASN A 285 -13.38 -26.20 3.48
C ASN A 285 -13.32 -26.33 5.01
N LYS A 286 -14.28 -27.08 5.60
CA LYS A 286 -14.44 -27.22 7.05
C LYS A 286 -13.17 -27.74 7.74
N GLU A 287 -12.56 -28.82 7.23
CA GLU A 287 -11.36 -29.42 7.81
C GLU A 287 -10.21 -28.41 7.86
N ARG A 288 -10.03 -27.68 6.77
CA ARG A 288 -9.01 -26.63 6.68
C ARG A 288 -9.30 -25.49 7.67
N LEU A 289 -10.53 -24.98 7.69
CA LEU A 289 -10.92 -23.88 8.58
C LEU A 289 -10.74 -24.23 10.05
N LEU A 290 -11.11 -25.44 10.47
CA LEU A 290 -10.90 -25.91 11.85
C LEU A 290 -9.42 -25.93 12.26
N LYS A 291 -8.50 -26.04 11.30
CA LYS A 291 -7.06 -26.00 11.57
C LYS A 291 -6.47 -24.59 11.51
N VAL A 292 -6.86 -23.77 10.51
CA VAL A 292 -6.23 -22.46 10.30
C VAL A 292 -6.87 -21.33 11.12
N LEU A 293 -8.19 -21.38 11.39
CA LEU A 293 -8.88 -20.34 12.15
C LEU A 293 -8.34 -20.15 13.56
N PRO A 294 -8.07 -21.21 14.35
CA PRO A 294 -7.51 -21.04 15.69
C PRO A 294 -6.20 -20.27 15.69
N VAL A 295 -5.35 -20.47 14.68
CA VAL A 295 -4.09 -19.74 14.55
C VAL A 295 -4.34 -18.28 14.17
N GLN A 296 -5.21 -18.04 13.19
CA GLN A 296 -5.61 -16.68 12.81
C GLN A 296 -6.17 -15.90 14.00
N MET A 297 -7.05 -16.53 14.81
CA MET A 297 -7.65 -15.91 15.98
C MET A 297 -6.64 -15.54 17.08
N LYS A 298 -5.50 -16.23 17.18
CA LYS A 298 -4.39 -15.86 18.09
C LYS A 298 -3.67 -14.57 17.68
N HIS A 299 -3.80 -14.15 16.43
CA HIS A 299 -3.03 -13.05 15.87
C HIS A 299 -3.88 -11.86 15.40
N PHE A 300 -5.17 -12.09 15.10
CA PHE A 300 -6.07 -11.07 14.57
C PHE A 300 -7.30 -10.88 15.46
N THR A 301 -7.78 -9.65 15.52
CA THR A 301 -9.05 -9.31 16.14
C THR A 301 -10.22 -9.88 15.32
N LYS A 302 -11.39 -9.94 15.92
CA LYS A 302 -12.60 -10.37 15.20
C LYS A 302 -12.91 -9.44 14.02
N ASP A 303 -12.68 -8.15 14.17
CA ASP A 303 -12.92 -7.16 13.13
C ASP A 303 -11.95 -7.33 11.95
N GLU A 304 -10.65 -7.56 12.21
CA GLU A 304 -9.67 -7.88 11.17
C GLU A 304 -10.05 -9.15 10.40
N LEU A 305 -10.50 -10.19 11.10
CA LEU A 305 -10.94 -11.43 10.44
C LEU A 305 -12.23 -11.22 9.63
N ASN A 306 -13.16 -10.39 10.11
CA ASN A 306 -14.34 -10.01 9.34
C ASN A 306 -13.94 -9.36 8.02
N GLN A 307 -13.00 -8.41 8.02
CA GLN A 307 -12.51 -7.75 6.82
C GLN A 307 -11.80 -8.72 5.86
N LYS A 308 -10.92 -9.57 6.39
CA LYS A 308 -10.18 -10.57 5.60
C LYS A 308 -11.12 -11.57 4.93
N TYR A 309 -12.13 -12.06 5.60
CA TYR A 309 -13.07 -13.02 5.05
C TYR A 309 -14.15 -12.38 4.16
N SER A 310 -14.61 -11.17 4.48
CA SER A 310 -15.58 -10.47 3.62
C SER A 310 -15.00 -10.15 2.24
N SER A 311 -13.68 -9.96 2.12
CA SER A 311 -13.02 -9.71 0.83
C SER A 311 -13.22 -10.85 -0.18
N TYR A 312 -13.38 -12.11 0.27
CA TYR A 312 -13.68 -13.22 -0.63
C TYR A 312 -15.13 -13.18 -1.18
N PHE A 313 -16.06 -12.53 -0.45
CA PHE A 313 -17.49 -12.60 -0.74
C PHE A 313 -18.17 -11.22 -0.53
N PRO A 314 -17.85 -10.21 -1.33
CA PRO A 314 -18.20 -8.81 -1.03
C PRO A 314 -19.69 -8.52 -0.80
N SER A 315 -20.59 -9.38 -1.29
CA SER A 315 -22.04 -9.17 -1.21
C SER A 315 -22.80 -10.10 -0.27
N LYS A 316 -22.18 -11.19 0.22
CA LYS A 316 -22.89 -12.27 0.94
C LYS A 316 -22.32 -12.57 2.33
N ILE A 317 -21.06 -12.34 2.55
CA ILE A 317 -20.36 -12.62 3.81
C ILE A 317 -19.77 -11.31 4.32
N LYS A 318 -20.23 -10.89 5.49
CA LYS A 318 -19.74 -9.66 6.15
C LYS A 318 -18.97 -9.97 7.43
N THR A 319 -19.17 -11.14 7.98
CA THR A 319 -18.61 -11.50 9.29
C THR A 319 -17.99 -12.89 9.29
N LEU A 320 -17.07 -13.12 10.23
CA LEU A 320 -16.54 -14.46 10.51
C LEU A 320 -17.66 -15.44 10.86
N SER A 321 -18.70 -14.99 11.57
CA SER A 321 -19.86 -15.82 11.89
C SER A 321 -20.60 -16.32 10.65
N ASP A 322 -20.67 -15.52 9.59
CA ASP A 322 -21.25 -15.96 8.32
C ASP A 322 -20.42 -17.09 7.69
N VAL A 323 -19.09 -16.96 7.75
CA VAL A 323 -18.14 -17.99 7.27
C VAL A 323 -18.36 -19.29 8.02
N LEU A 324 -18.41 -19.24 9.35
CA LEU A 324 -18.61 -20.41 10.21
C LEU A 324 -19.94 -21.10 9.92
N LYS A 325 -21.01 -20.32 9.75
CA LYS A 325 -22.35 -20.84 9.39
C LYS A 325 -22.34 -21.56 8.05
N ILE A 326 -21.71 -20.98 7.02
CA ILE A 326 -21.65 -21.58 5.68
C ILE A 326 -20.79 -22.85 5.69
N ALA A 327 -19.68 -22.85 6.43
CA ALA A 327 -18.79 -24.00 6.59
C ALA A 327 -19.34 -25.08 7.55
N ASN A 328 -20.50 -24.84 8.16
CA ASN A 328 -21.11 -25.72 9.19
C ASN A 328 -20.14 -25.99 10.35
N ILE A 329 -19.57 -24.92 10.91
CA ILE A 329 -18.67 -24.94 12.07
C ILE A 329 -19.39 -24.23 13.22
N LYS A 330 -19.42 -24.87 14.40
CA LYS A 330 -19.91 -24.26 15.63
C LYS A 330 -18.78 -23.57 16.38
N ASP A 331 -19.08 -22.47 17.06
CA ASP A 331 -18.06 -21.69 17.81
C ASP A 331 -17.31 -22.55 18.82
N GLU A 332 -17.98 -23.52 19.45
CA GLU A 332 -17.38 -24.44 20.42
C GLU A 332 -16.31 -25.37 19.80
N GLU A 333 -16.37 -25.62 18.48
CA GLU A 333 -15.37 -26.43 17.78
C GLU A 333 -14.02 -25.71 17.66
N LEU A 334 -13.99 -24.37 17.71
CA LEU A 334 -12.75 -23.59 17.59
C LEU A 334 -11.94 -23.50 18.89
N LYS A 335 -12.58 -23.61 20.05
CA LYS A 335 -11.97 -23.62 21.39
C LYS A 335 -11.06 -22.44 21.74
N ILE A 336 -11.11 -21.35 20.98
CA ILE A 336 -10.25 -20.16 21.15
C ILE A 336 -11.03 -18.89 20.82
N LYS A 337 -10.61 -17.76 21.38
CA LYS A 337 -11.15 -16.43 21.08
C LYS A 337 -10.14 -15.63 20.28
N CYS A 338 -10.64 -14.69 19.47
CA CYS A 338 -9.80 -13.71 18.80
C CYS A 338 -9.04 -12.83 19.79
N VAL A 339 -7.91 -12.29 19.34
CA VAL A 339 -7.16 -11.27 20.09
C VAL A 339 -8.10 -10.13 20.50
N ASN A 340 -8.03 -9.75 21.78
CA ASN A 340 -8.76 -8.59 22.28
C ASN A 340 -8.00 -7.31 21.90
N GLU A 341 -8.73 -6.31 21.40
CA GLU A 341 -8.13 -5.02 21.03
C GLU A 341 -7.37 -4.37 22.21
N LYS A 342 -7.89 -4.46 23.42
CA LYS A 342 -7.22 -3.95 24.64
C LYS A 342 -5.83 -4.56 24.90
N GLU A 343 -5.54 -5.74 24.36
CA GLU A 343 -4.23 -6.38 24.51
C GLU A 343 -3.17 -5.83 23.55
N ILE A 344 -3.61 -5.24 22.43
CA ILE A 344 -2.77 -4.72 21.37
C ILE A 344 -2.76 -3.18 21.29
N GLU A 345 -3.76 -2.52 21.86
CA GLU A 345 -3.82 -1.08 22.01
C GLU A 345 -2.71 -0.59 22.95
N VAL A 346 -2.13 0.55 22.62
CA VAL A 346 -1.12 1.20 23.47
C VAL A 346 -1.75 2.37 24.22
N PRO A 347 -1.90 2.26 25.54
CA PRO A 347 -2.37 3.38 26.34
C PRO A 347 -1.47 4.60 26.21
N ASN A 348 -2.07 5.79 26.12
CA ASN A 348 -1.37 7.07 26.03
C ASN A 348 -0.36 7.16 24.87
N LEU A 349 -0.66 6.49 23.73
CA LEU A 349 0.23 6.48 22.57
C LEU A 349 0.47 7.89 22.03
N TYR A 350 -0.54 8.73 22.02
CA TYR A 350 -0.45 10.11 21.53
C TYR A 350 0.56 10.93 22.37
N GLU A 351 0.48 10.84 23.68
CA GLU A 351 1.38 11.54 24.61
C GLU A 351 2.81 11.03 24.48
N LYS A 352 2.99 9.70 24.35
CA LYS A 352 4.31 9.08 24.14
C LYS A 352 4.97 9.54 22.85
N ILE A 353 4.18 9.59 21.76
CA ILE A 353 4.68 10.06 20.46
C ILE A 353 5.07 11.55 20.56
N ASN A 354 4.22 12.40 21.13
CA ASN A 354 4.50 13.83 21.25
C ASN A 354 5.67 14.13 22.21
N THR A 355 5.91 13.30 23.21
CA THR A 355 7.10 13.41 24.04
C THR A 355 8.37 13.10 23.27
N LYS A 356 8.33 12.11 22.38
CA LYS A 356 9.46 11.73 21.54
C LYS A 356 9.71 12.72 20.40
N PHE A 357 8.65 13.28 19.84
CA PHE A 357 8.65 14.28 18.76
C PHE A 357 7.92 15.54 19.27
N PRO A 358 8.60 16.39 20.07
CA PRO A 358 7.95 17.55 20.67
C PRO A 358 7.40 18.49 19.58
N THR A 359 6.20 18.99 19.80
CA THR A 359 5.50 19.91 18.88
C THR A 359 6.39 21.12 18.58
N LYS A 360 6.55 21.44 17.31
CA LYS A 360 7.31 22.60 16.88
C LYS A 360 6.57 23.88 17.24
N VAL A 361 7.31 24.90 17.61
CA VAL A 361 6.75 26.24 17.85
C VAL A 361 6.08 26.72 16.55
N ASN A 362 4.79 27.07 16.62
CA ASN A 362 4.04 27.61 15.50
C ASN A 362 4.59 29.01 15.14
N ASN A 363 5.39 29.08 14.09
CA ASN A 363 5.79 30.34 13.48
C ASN A 363 4.64 30.82 12.58
N THR A 364 4.06 31.96 12.88
CA THR A 364 2.94 32.55 12.12
C THR A 364 3.33 32.90 10.67
N ASN A 365 4.62 33.12 10.40
CA ASN A 365 5.17 33.43 9.08
C ASN A 365 5.69 32.19 8.32
N ALA A 366 5.51 30.99 8.86
CA ALA A 366 5.92 29.77 8.20
C ALA A 366 5.04 29.49 6.98
N LEU A 367 5.63 28.93 5.93
CA LEU A 367 4.91 28.41 4.77
C LEU A 367 3.95 27.29 5.22
N LYS A 368 2.65 27.47 5.00
CA LYS A 368 1.62 26.51 5.37
C LYS A 368 1.39 25.50 4.25
N MET A 369 1.69 24.23 4.52
CA MET A 369 1.54 23.14 3.55
C MET A 369 0.52 22.12 4.04
N LEU A 370 -0.55 21.93 3.28
CA LEU A 370 -1.56 20.91 3.54
C LEU A 370 -1.35 19.73 2.59
N LEU A 371 -1.04 18.55 3.13
CA LEU A 371 -0.89 17.31 2.37
C LEU A 371 -2.13 16.44 2.58
N ILE A 372 -2.82 16.12 1.48
CA ILE A 372 -4.07 15.36 1.47
C ILE A 372 -3.82 13.98 0.88
N ASN A 373 -4.18 12.92 1.61
CA ASN A 373 -4.16 11.55 1.10
C ASN A 373 -5.58 11.09 0.73
N ILE A 374 -5.79 10.83 -0.56
CA ILE A 374 -7.03 10.27 -1.10
C ILE A 374 -6.80 8.78 -1.35
N SER A 375 -7.31 7.95 -0.45
CA SER A 375 -7.17 6.49 -0.48
C SER A 375 -8.46 5.75 -0.16
N THR A 376 -9.57 6.46 -0.05
CA THR A 376 -10.93 5.95 0.14
C THR A 376 -11.92 6.96 -0.44
N TYR A 377 -13.14 6.50 -0.76
CA TYR A 377 -14.28 7.37 -1.02
C TYR A 377 -14.92 7.82 0.29
N PHE A 378 -15.78 8.82 0.28
CA PHE A 378 -16.59 9.15 1.46
C PHE A 378 -17.51 7.99 1.83
N THR A 379 -17.80 7.83 3.12
CA THR A 379 -18.64 6.74 3.64
C THR A 379 -20.03 6.73 3.01
N LYS A 380 -20.61 7.91 2.76
CA LYS A 380 -21.94 8.05 2.14
C LYS A 380 -21.98 7.68 0.66
N ASP A 381 -20.85 7.74 -0.05
CA ASP A 381 -20.81 7.60 -1.50
C ASP A 381 -20.52 6.17 -1.93
N ARG A 382 -19.84 5.39 -1.11
CA ARG A 382 -19.46 4.03 -1.44
C ARG A 382 -19.17 3.17 -0.21
N ASP A 383 -19.60 1.91 -0.26
CA ASP A 383 -19.13 0.89 0.66
C ASP A 383 -17.61 0.72 0.57
N VAL A 384 -17.00 0.24 1.66
CA VAL A 384 -15.56 -0.07 1.70
C VAL A 384 -15.20 -1.13 0.67
N SER A 385 -14.16 -0.88 -0.11
CA SER A 385 -13.59 -1.82 -1.06
C SER A 385 -12.22 -2.32 -0.57
N GLU A 386 -11.73 -3.40 -1.20
CA GLU A 386 -10.39 -3.93 -0.92
C GLU A 386 -9.25 -3.00 -1.32
N TYR A 387 -9.54 -1.95 -2.08
CA TYR A 387 -8.57 -0.92 -2.45
C TYR A 387 -8.51 0.23 -1.45
N ASP A 388 -9.49 0.32 -0.56
CA ASP A 388 -9.52 1.37 0.44
C ASP A 388 -8.46 1.10 1.51
N VAL A 389 -7.65 2.12 1.80
CA VAL A 389 -6.53 2.04 2.74
C VAL A 389 -6.69 3.11 3.80
N LEU A 390 -6.93 2.70 5.03
CA LEU A 390 -6.98 3.60 6.19
C LEU A 390 -5.69 3.66 7.01
N GLU A 391 -4.65 2.91 6.63
CA GLU A 391 -3.37 3.00 7.33
C GLU A 391 -2.79 4.43 7.28
N PRO A 392 -1.92 4.77 8.24
CA PRO A 392 -1.17 6.02 8.25
C PRO A 392 -0.47 6.28 6.91
N PRO A 393 -0.58 7.47 6.32
CA PRO A 393 0.01 7.79 5.01
C PRO A 393 1.52 7.99 5.13
N LEU A 394 2.29 6.90 5.26
CA LEU A 394 3.73 6.93 5.54
C LEU A 394 4.51 7.78 4.53
N GLY A 395 4.14 7.74 3.24
CA GLY A 395 4.77 8.57 2.21
C GLY A 395 4.63 10.07 2.49
N LEU A 396 3.46 10.54 2.95
CA LEU A 396 3.27 11.95 3.31
C LEU A 396 3.99 12.31 4.63
N ILE A 397 4.05 11.37 5.58
CA ILE A 397 4.83 11.54 6.81
C ILE A 397 6.31 11.67 6.46
N ALA A 398 6.84 10.84 5.55
CA ALA A 398 8.23 10.93 5.08
C ALA A 398 8.53 12.29 4.44
N LEU A 399 7.66 12.74 3.52
CA LEU A 399 7.80 14.05 2.86
C LEU A 399 7.84 15.19 3.87
N LEU A 400 6.88 15.24 4.78
CA LEU A 400 6.80 16.33 5.75
C LEU A 400 7.92 16.25 6.80
N SER A 401 8.33 15.04 7.20
CA SER A 401 9.51 14.86 8.08
C SER A 401 10.78 15.41 7.43
N TYR A 402 10.98 15.13 6.13
CA TYR A 402 12.12 15.65 5.37
C TYR A 402 12.11 17.18 5.27
N LEU A 403 10.95 17.76 4.92
CA LEU A 403 10.79 19.21 4.86
C LEU A 403 11.04 19.86 6.21
N ASN A 404 10.52 19.31 7.29
CA ASN A 404 10.73 19.79 8.65
C ASN A 404 12.20 19.70 9.07
N HIS A 405 12.91 18.65 8.65
CA HIS A 405 14.34 18.52 8.89
C HIS A 405 15.14 19.63 8.21
N LEU A 406 14.82 19.95 6.96
CA LEU A 406 15.53 20.96 6.17
C LEU A 406 15.19 22.40 6.57
N PHE A 407 13.91 22.70 6.75
CA PHE A 407 13.42 24.07 6.87
C PHE A 407 12.99 24.45 8.29
N LYS A 408 12.94 23.46 9.20
CA LYS A 408 12.61 23.68 10.62
C LYS A 408 11.32 24.51 10.79
N GLU A 409 11.42 25.64 11.49
CA GLU A 409 10.29 26.54 11.80
C GLU A 409 9.75 27.31 10.58
N LYS A 410 10.38 27.22 9.43
CA LYS A 410 9.90 27.90 8.19
C LYS A 410 8.76 27.16 7.50
N ILE A 411 8.43 25.94 7.92
CA ILE A 411 7.30 25.16 7.41
C ILE A 411 6.35 24.81 8.54
N ASN A 412 5.07 25.07 8.30
CA ASN A 412 3.96 24.56 9.09
C ASN A 412 3.16 23.60 8.21
N GLY A 413 3.42 22.30 8.35
CA GLY A 413 2.81 21.25 7.56
C GLY A 413 1.69 20.54 8.31
N LYS A 414 0.62 20.18 7.60
CA LYS A 414 -0.48 19.36 8.10
C LYS A 414 -0.78 18.23 7.13
N ILE A 415 -1.01 17.03 7.63
CA ILE A 415 -1.44 15.86 6.85
C ILE A 415 -2.87 15.55 7.23
N ILE A 416 -3.72 15.36 6.20
CA ILE A 416 -5.11 14.92 6.37
C ILE A 416 -5.43 13.77 5.40
N LYS A 417 -6.40 12.94 5.78
CA LYS A 417 -6.78 11.74 5.03
C LYS A 417 -8.29 11.55 5.01
N THR A 418 -8.80 11.11 3.85
CA THR A 418 -10.22 10.74 3.69
C THR A 418 -10.64 9.67 4.70
N ARG A 419 -11.87 9.76 5.22
CA ARG A 419 -12.48 8.93 6.28
C ARG A 419 -11.75 8.94 7.63
N VAL A 420 -10.66 9.66 7.75
CA VAL A 420 -9.90 9.79 9.00
C VAL A 420 -10.02 11.20 9.56
N ASP A 421 -9.78 12.21 8.73
CA ASP A 421 -9.81 13.61 9.12
C ASP A 421 -11.01 14.36 8.54
N PHE A 422 -11.57 13.86 7.45
CA PHE A 422 -12.77 14.38 6.81
C PHE A 422 -13.50 13.28 6.03
N ASP A 423 -14.83 13.32 6.02
CA ASP A 423 -15.73 12.38 5.33
C ASP A 423 -16.79 13.10 4.48
N SER A 424 -16.56 14.38 4.20
CA SER A 424 -17.37 15.20 3.31
C SER A 424 -16.56 16.36 2.74
N TYR A 425 -17.04 16.97 1.65
CA TYR A 425 -16.44 18.20 1.11
C TYR A 425 -16.63 19.40 2.04
N GLU A 426 -17.69 19.44 2.81
CA GLU A 426 -17.93 20.49 3.80
C GLU A 426 -16.85 20.46 4.89
N GLU A 427 -16.54 19.28 5.43
CA GLU A 427 -15.47 19.11 6.42
C GLU A 427 -14.09 19.43 5.83
N LEU A 428 -13.80 19.01 4.59
CA LEU A 428 -12.56 19.35 3.89
C LEU A 428 -12.42 20.86 3.73
N ASN A 429 -13.46 21.54 3.26
CA ASN A 429 -13.44 22.98 3.04
C ASN A 429 -13.22 23.73 4.35
N LYS A 430 -13.86 23.31 5.44
CA LYS A 430 -13.62 23.87 6.77
C LYS A 430 -12.16 23.69 7.21
N LEU A 431 -11.56 22.52 7.00
CA LEU A 431 -10.15 22.30 7.31
C LEU A 431 -9.21 23.22 6.52
N ILE A 432 -9.55 23.52 5.25
CA ILE A 432 -8.80 24.44 4.39
C ILE A 432 -8.95 25.89 4.91
N ASP A 433 -10.16 26.31 5.24
CA ASP A 433 -10.45 27.66 5.76
C ASP A 433 -9.78 27.93 7.11
N ASP A 434 -9.77 26.92 8.00
CA ASP A 434 -9.14 27.01 9.31
C ASP A 434 -7.60 27.05 9.20
N PHE A 435 -7.04 26.22 8.34
CA PHE A 435 -5.58 26.11 8.18
C PHE A 435 -4.98 27.19 7.27
N LYS A 436 -5.72 27.61 6.23
CA LYS A 436 -5.32 28.61 5.21
C LYS A 436 -3.98 28.26 4.55
N PRO A 437 -3.87 27.11 3.85
CA PRO A 437 -2.61 26.65 3.29
C PRO A 437 -2.10 27.59 2.18
N ASP A 438 -0.77 27.68 2.04
CA ASP A 438 -0.11 28.31 0.89
C ASP A 438 0.10 27.31 -0.24
N ILE A 439 0.25 26.03 0.09
CA ILE A 439 0.37 24.91 -0.86
C ILE A 439 -0.55 23.79 -0.42
N ILE A 440 -1.29 23.20 -1.36
CA ILE A 440 -2.00 21.93 -1.18
C ILE A 440 -1.30 20.87 -2.03
N GLY A 441 -0.82 19.81 -1.39
CA GLY A 441 -0.34 18.59 -2.05
C GLY A 441 -1.40 17.49 -1.95
N VAL A 442 -1.78 16.86 -3.07
CA VAL A 442 -2.78 15.78 -3.08
C VAL A 442 -2.14 14.51 -3.62
N SER A 443 -2.22 13.43 -2.83
CA SER A 443 -1.69 12.11 -3.17
C SER A 443 -2.82 11.10 -3.35
N THR A 444 -2.75 10.29 -4.42
CA THR A 444 -3.74 9.24 -4.70
C THR A 444 -3.16 8.05 -5.43
N MET A 445 -3.90 6.93 -5.38
CA MET A 445 -3.71 5.74 -6.21
C MET A 445 -4.69 5.72 -7.38
N THR A 446 -4.40 4.96 -8.43
CA THR A 446 -5.20 4.90 -9.66
C THR A 446 -6.67 4.49 -9.42
N PHE A 447 -6.94 3.70 -8.40
CA PHE A 447 -8.30 3.25 -8.03
C PHE A 447 -9.21 4.37 -7.53
N HIS A 448 -8.64 5.51 -7.10
CA HIS A 448 -9.38 6.67 -6.58
C HIS A 448 -9.22 7.90 -7.49
N LYS A 449 -8.81 7.72 -8.75
CA LYS A 449 -8.50 8.82 -9.68
C LYS A 449 -9.68 9.78 -9.88
N ASP A 450 -10.90 9.26 -10.03
CA ASP A 450 -12.07 10.10 -10.29
C ASP A 450 -12.42 10.95 -9.07
N PHE A 451 -12.41 10.34 -7.89
CA PHE A 451 -12.61 11.04 -6.63
C PHE A 451 -11.50 12.06 -6.32
N PHE A 452 -10.27 11.78 -6.74
CA PHE A 452 -9.15 12.71 -6.68
C PHE A 452 -9.43 13.98 -7.50
N HIS A 453 -9.88 13.85 -8.76
CA HIS A 453 -10.22 14.99 -9.62
C HIS A 453 -11.43 15.76 -9.09
N GLU A 454 -12.46 15.08 -8.62
CA GLU A 454 -13.63 15.70 -7.98
C GLU A 454 -13.23 16.50 -6.73
N THR A 455 -12.36 15.94 -5.89
CA THR A 455 -11.85 16.63 -4.70
C THR A 455 -11.07 17.89 -5.06
N ILE A 456 -10.19 17.85 -6.05
CA ILE A 456 -9.43 19.03 -6.48
C ILE A 456 -10.35 20.09 -7.09
N LYS A 457 -11.32 19.68 -7.89
CA LYS A 457 -12.35 20.56 -8.42
C LYS A 457 -13.15 21.25 -7.30
N ASN A 458 -13.53 20.51 -6.26
CA ASN A 458 -14.20 21.09 -5.09
C ASN A 458 -13.31 22.13 -4.40
N ILE A 459 -12.03 21.85 -4.18
CA ILE A 459 -11.07 22.78 -3.55
C ILE A 459 -10.99 24.10 -4.35
N ARG A 460 -10.90 24.02 -5.69
CA ARG A 460 -10.90 25.20 -6.54
C ARG A 460 -12.25 25.96 -6.51
N SER A 461 -13.36 25.24 -6.57
CA SER A 461 -14.71 25.84 -6.51
C SER A 461 -14.99 26.51 -5.17
N HIS A 462 -14.34 26.06 -4.09
CA HIS A 462 -14.38 26.69 -2.77
C HIS A 462 -13.55 28.00 -2.68
N GLY A 463 -12.84 28.37 -3.76
CA GLY A 463 -12.09 29.64 -3.86
C GLY A 463 -10.60 29.51 -3.59
N TYR A 464 -10.04 28.30 -3.43
CA TYR A 464 -8.60 28.15 -3.28
C TYR A 464 -7.88 28.41 -4.62
N ASN A 465 -7.09 29.49 -4.69
CA ASN A 465 -6.42 29.97 -5.90
C ASN A 465 -4.88 29.83 -5.87
N LYS A 466 -4.32 29.31 -4.77
CA LYS A 466 -2.87 29.08 -4.64
C LYS A 466 -2.47 27.75 -5.28
N MET A 467 -1.24 27.29 -5.06
CA MET A 467 -0.66 26.12 -5.71
C MET A 467 -1.29 24.80 -5.27
N ILE A 468 -1.71 23.98 -6.24
CA ILE A 468 -2.11 22.58 -6.04
C ILE A 468 -1.13 21.65 -6.75
N ILE A 469 -0.51 20.77 -6.00
CA ILE A 469 0.49 19.80 -6.44
C ILE A 469 -0.11 18.40 -6.36
N ALA A 470 -0.08 17.66 -7.47
CA ALA A 470 -0.45 16.25 -7.51
C ALA A 470 0.78 15.36 -7.31
N GLY A 471 0.68 14.34 -6.49
CA GLY A 471 1.76 13.38 -6.23
C GLY A 471 1.27 11.96 -5.94
N GLY A 472 2.20 11.06 -5.71
CA GLY A 472 1.92 9.65 -5.44
C GLY A 472 1.86 8.78 -6.70
N PRO A 473 1.43 7.50 -6.57
CA PRO A 473 1.51 6.52 -7.65
C PRO A 473 0.75 6.91 -8.91
N HIS A 474 -0.52 7.35 -8.78
CA HIS A 474 -1.33 7.72 -9.94
C HIS A 474 -0.78 8.92 -10.71
N PRO A 475 -0.50 10.09 -10.11
CA PRO A 475 0.12 11.19 -10.84
C PRO A 475 1.48 10.84 -11.44
N THR A 476 2.26 9.96 -10.80
CA THR A 476 3.55 9.50 -11.34
C THR A 476 3.40 8.73 -12.64
N THR A 477 2.46 7.79 -12.71
CA THR A 477 2.30 6.91 -13.87
C THR A 477 1.41 7.49 -14.96
N SER A 478 0.55 8.45 -14.61
CA SER A 478 -0.51 8.99 -15.48
C SER A 478 -0.51 10.53 -15.55
N TYR A 479 0.63 11.20 -15.31
CA TYR A 479 0.72 12.67 -15.28
C TYR A 479 0.16 13.36 -16.52
N GLN A 480 0.24 12.71 -17.69
CA GLN A 480 -0.30 13.25 -18.95
C GLN A 480 -1.83 13.38 -18.90
N GLU A 481 -2.51 12.41 -18.25
CA GLU A 481 -3.96 12.45 -18.05
C GLU A 481 -4.33 13.38 -16.89
N VAL A 482 -3.57 13.31 -15.80
CA VAL A 482 -3.78 14.15 -14.61
C VAL A 482 -3.70 15.65 -14.96
N LEU A 483 -2.75 16.07 -15.79
CA LEU A 483 -2.57 17.46 -16.20
C LEU A 483 -3.55 17.95 -17.29
N LYS A 484 -4.49 17.10 -17.74
CA LYS A 484 -5.67 17.59 -18.50
C LYS A 484 -6.64 18.35 -17.58
N ASP A 485 -6.61 18.07 -16.30
CA ASP A 485 -7.34 18.81 -15.28
C ASP A 485 -6.62 20.14 -14.97
N LYS A 486 -7.20 21.24 -15.46
CA LYS A 486 -6.66 22.59 -15.29
C LYS A 486 -6.65 23.08 -13.83
N ASN A 487 -7.28 22.36 -12.94
CA ASN A 487 -7.27 22.67 -11.51
C ASN A 487 -5.95 22.28 -10.83
N ILE A 488 -5.08 21.51 -11.52
CA ILE A 488 -3.79 21.03 -11.02
C ILE A 488 -2.67 21.86 -11.65
N ASP A 489 -1.80 22.44 -10.83
CA ASP A 489 -0.71 23.28 -11.31
C ASP A 489 0.50 22.46 -11.78
N LEU A 490 0.86 21.41 -11.05
CA LEU A 490 1.94 20.49 -11.41
C LEU A 490 1.80 19.12 -10.78
N CYS A 491 2.51 18.14 -11.37
CA CYS A 491 2.70 16.81 -10.80
C CYS A 491 4.15 16.64 -10.34
N ILE A 492 4.36 16.02 -9.18
CA ILE A 492 5.65 15.47 -8.76
C ILE A 492 5.71 14.01 -9.19
N ILE A 493 6.77 13.66 -9.93
CA ILE A 493 6.94 12.35 -10.54
C ILE A 493 7.89 11.49 -9.71
N GLY A 494 7.37 10.40 -9.17
CA GLY A 494 8.10 9.44 -8.34
C GLY A 494 8.29 9.91 -6.89
N GLU A 495 9.46 9.66 -6.30
CA GLU A 495 9.77 10.07 -4.93
C GLU A 495 9.88 11.59 -4.84
N GLY A 496 9.16 12.17 -3.89
CA GLY A 496 8.90 13.60 -3.88
C GLY A 496 9.78 14.42 -2.95
N GLU A 497 10.62 13.84 -2.09
CA GLU A 497 11.30 14.55 -1.01
C GLU A 497 12.16 15.70 -1.54
N ALA A 498 13.08 15.43 -2.46
CA ALA A 498 13.97 16.45 -3.01
C ALA A 498 13.20 17.49 -3.85
N THR A 499 12.29 17.03 -4.71
CA THR A 499 11.50 17.89 -5.60
C THR A 499 10.59 18.83 -4.80
N LEU A 500 9.87 18.29 -3.80
CA LEU A 500 8.98 19.10 -2.96
C LEU A 500 9.78 20.08 -2.09
N ALA A 501 10.99 19.70 -1.66
CA ALA A 501 11.87 20.61 -0.92
C ALA A 501 12.34 21.81 -1.78
N GLU A 502 12.67 21.59 -3.06
CA GLU A 502 13.03 22.69 -3.97
C GLU A 502 11.83 23.63 -4.22
N ILE A 503 10.63 23.09 -4.39
CA ILE A 503 9.39 23.88 -4.52
C ILE A 503 9.13 24.66 -3.22
N ALA A 504 9.17 24.00 -2.08
CA ALA A 504 8.96 24.64 -0.78
C ALA A 504 9.95 25.78 -0.52
N LYS A 505 11.24 25.58 -0.85
CA LYS A 505 12.25 26.63 -0.75
C LYS A 505 11.90 27.88 -1.55
N LYS A 506 11.51 27.69 -2.83
CA LYS A 506 11.11 28.83 -3.69
C LYS A 506 9.86 29.53 -3.15
N CYS A 507 8.88 28.79 -2.64
CA CYS A 507 7.70 29.38 -2.02
C CYS A 507 8.01 30.11 -0.70
N ILE A 508 8.95 29.63 0.11
CA ILE A 508 9.44 30.35 1.29
C ILE A 508 10.10 31.67 0.88
N ASP A 509 10.96 31.62 -0.16
CA ASP A 509 11.73 32.78 -0.61
C ASP A 509 10.84 33.86 -1.26
N ASN A 510 9.68 33.49 -1.85
CA ASN A 510 8.73 34.43 -2.47
C ASN A 510 7.52 34.81 -1.59
N GLY A 511 7.53 34.44 -0.30
CA GLY A 511 6.45 34.76 0.64
C GLY A 511 5.16 33.98 0.44
N GLY A 512 5.22 32.73 -0.02
CA GLY A 512 4.07 31.83 -0.18
C GLY A 512 3.23 32.07 -1.43
N LYS A 513 3.72 32.87 -2.38
CA LYS A 513 3.02 33.10 -3.65
C LYS A 513 3.12 31.88 -4.56
N LYS A 514 2.14 31.74 -5.44
CA LYS A 514 2.17 30.72 -6.51
C LYS A 514 3.39 30.91 -7.40
N LEU A 515 4.08 29.82 -7.73
CA LEU A 515 5.25 29.84 -8.59
C LEU A 515 4.85 29.86 -10.07
N THR A 516 5.56 30.65 -10.86
CA THR A 516 5.43 30.71 -12.32
C THR A 516 6.15 29.54 -12.99
N PHE A 517 5.86 29.27 -14.25
CA PHE A 517 6.56 28.25 -15.04
C PHE A 517 8.09 28.47 -15.03
N ASP A 518 8.54 29.72 -15.21
CA ASP A 518 9.98 30.05 -15.24
C ASP A 518 10.69 29.75 -13.92
N GLU A 519 9.99 29.86 -12.79
CA GLU A 519 10.54 29.54 -11.49
C GLU A 519 10.65 28.03 -11.23
N ILE A 520 9.78 27.22 -11.85
CA ILE A 520 9.75 25.76 -11.61
C ILE A 520 10.41 24.94 -12.71
N LYS A 521 10.58 25.43 -13.94
CA LYS A 521 11.07 24.66 -15.10
C LYS A 521 12.40 23.95 -14.89
N ASN A 522 13.26 24.45 -13.98
CA ASN A 522 14.56 23.86 -13.67
C ASN A 522 14.51 22.90 -12.47
N ILE A 523 13.34 22.68 -11.86
CA ILE A 523 13.18 21.70 -10.79
C ILE A 523 13.07 20.31 -11.41
N ASN A 524 13.89 19.36 -10.96
CA ASN A 524 13.86 17.99 -11.44
C ASN A 524 12.66 17.22 -10.84
N GLY A 525 12.09 16.31 -11.63
CA GLY A 525 11.01 15.43 -11.16
C GLY A 525 9.63 16.06 -11.17
N ILE A 526 9.39 17.07 -12.01
CA ILE A 526 8.07 17.67 -12.20
C ILE A 526 7.52 17.44 -13.61
N ALA A 527 6.20 17.39 -13.71
CA ALA A 527 5.46 17.57 -14.95
C ALA A 527 4.44 18.70 -14.76
N THR A 528 4.29 19.56 -15.76
CA THR A 528 3.38 20.71 -15.72
C THR A 528 3.00 21.16 -17.13
N LEU A 529 2.07 22.11 -17.24
CA LEU A 529 1.78 22.80 -18.49
C LEU A 529 2.63 24.07 -18.59
N LYS A 530 3.14 24.40 -19.81
CA LYS A 530 3.97 25.59 -20.03
C LYS A 530 3.23 26.91 -19.78
N ASN A 531 1.89 26.91 -19.86
CA ASN A 531 1.04 28.06 -19.63
C ASN A 531 0.39 27.97 -18.25
N ILE A 532 1.18 27.93 -17.19
CA ILE A 532 0.65 28.18 -15.83
C ILE A 532 0.35 29.68 -15.80
N GLU A 533 -0.91 30.04 -15.97
CA GLU A 533 -1.35 31.43 -15.81
C GLU A 533 -1.15 31.87 -14.36
N ASN A 534 -0.66 33.10 -14.20
CA ASN A 534 -0.44 33.76 -12.92
C ASN A 534 -1.73 33.99 -12.13
#